data_c0c209f5d2e12f674eff51ae2b4b996a
#
_entry.id   c0c209f5d2e12f674eff51ae2b4b996a
#
_cell.length_a   1.000
_cell.length_b   1.000
_cell.length_c   1.000
_cell.angle_alpha   90.00
_cell.angle_beta   90.00
_cell.angle_gamma   90.00
#
_symmetry.space_group_name_H-M   'P 1'
#
loop_
_entity.id
_entity.type
_entity.pdbx_description
1 polymer ?
#
loop_
_entity_poly.entity_id
_entity_poly.type
_entity_poly.pdbx_seq_one_letter_code
_entity_poly.pdbx_strand_id
1 'polypeptide(L)'
;AAQRRLDLSDSAMQQAINVMTRISELAIQAGNDTNGATERLALRTEVEQLSNVMMEIANTKDAQGQSLFAGYHTNSQAFKKKVDGSFEYLGDRGTHTLQISESMNVATSIDGGTAFQTVDTGKGRKSTFDIISNVVNAIKTASALSHQGSTTSKAALDFTVPRDPQNWTFTLQGSKGAKLISTTISEGKYSDVVDKINAETANTGISATLDNASG
;
A
#
# COMPACT_ATOMS: atom_id res chain seq x y z
N ALA A 1 2.70 -19.56 35.18
CA ALA A 1 2.12 -19.54 33.82
C ALA A 1 1.69 -18.13 33.43
N ALA A 2 0.84 -17.44 34.21
CA ALA A 2 0.34 -16.10 33.90
C ALA A 2 1.44 -15.05 33.72
N GLN A 3 2.42 -14.98 34.66
CA GLN A 3 3.53 -14.04 34.58
C GLN A 3 4.32 -14.19 33.26
N ARG A 4 4.68 -15.43 32.90
CA ARG A 4 5.41 -15.68 31.63
C ARG A 4 4.62 -15.27 30.41
N ARG A 5 3.28 -15.42 30.43
CA ARG A 5 2.43 -14.98 29.33
C ARG A 5 2.39 -13.45 29.21
N LEU A 6 2.34 -12.75 30.34
CA LEU A 6 2.43 -11.28 30.38
C LEU A 6 3.79 -10.79 29.87
N ASP A 7 4.89 -11.40 30.34
CA ASP A 7 6.25 -11.05 29.92
C ASP A 7 6.44 -11.24 28.40
N LEU A 8 5.88 -12.33 27.84
CA LEU A 8 5.88 -12.57 26.40
C LEU A 8 5.05 -11.54 25.65
N SER A 9 3.87 -11.19 26.18
CA SER A 9 3.01 -10.17 25.58
C SER A 9 3.68 -8.80 25.59
N ASP A 10 4.34 -8.42 26.69
CA ASP A 10 5.08 -7.18 26.81
C ASP A 10 6.26 -7.14 25.82
N SER A 11 7.02 -8.22 25.73
CA SER A 11 8.11 -8.35 24.76
C SER A 11 7.60 -8.23 23.31
N ALA A 12 6.49 -8.87 22.98
CA ALA A 12 5.88 -8.77 21.66
C ALA A 12 5.39 -7.33 21.35
N MET A 13 4.78 -6.67 22.32
CA MET A 13 4.33 -5.28 22.17
C MET A 13 5.52 -4.33 22.00
N GLN A 14 6.62 -4.54 22.74
CA GLN A 14 7.83 -3.74 22.56
C GLN A 14 8.45 -3.94 21.16
N GLN A 15 8.46 -5.16 20.64
CA GLN A 15 8.88 -5.43 19.26
C GLN A 15 7.96 -4.75 18.25
N ALA A 16 6.63 -4.77 18.46
CA ALA A 16 5.68 -4.08 17.61
C ALA A 16 5.92 -2.56 17.57
N ILE A 17 6.21 -1.95 18.71
CA ILE A 17 6.57 -0.52 18.81
C ILE A 17 7.85 -0.23 18.00
N ASN A 18 8.87 -1.07 18.13
CA ASN A 18 10.12 -0.90 17.38
C ASN A 18 9.89 -0.99 15.86
N VAL A 19 9.07 -1.95 15.42
CA VAL A 19 8.67 -2.09 14.01
C VAL A 19 7.93 -0.84 13.52
N MET A 20 6.95 -0.33 14.28
CA MET A 20 6.21 0.88 13.93
C MET A 20 7.12 2.12 13.88
N THR A 21 8.07 2.23 14.81
CA THR A 21 9.07 3.31 14.80
C THR A 21 9.89 3.26 13.51
N ARG A 22 10.38 2.08 13.14
CA ARG A 22 11.13 1.91 11.89
C ARG A 22 10.31 2.24 10.65
N ILE A 23 9.04 1.82 10.61
CA ILE A 23 8.12 2.18 9.51
C ILE A 23 7.92 3.70 9.43
N SER A 24 7.80 4.38 10.58
CA SER A 24 7.68 5.85 10.62
C SER A 24 8.94 6.53 10.06
N GLU A 25 10.13 6.06 10.40
CA GLU A 25 11.40 6.57 9.86
C GLU A 25 11.45 6.40 8.34
N LEU A 26 11.10 5.20 7.84
CA LEU A 26 11.06 4.92 6.41
C LEU A 26 10.02 5.77 5.67
N ALA A 27 8.87 6.03 6.29
CA ALA A 27 7.85 6.91 5.73
C ALA A 27 8.34 8.36 5.59
N ILE A 28 9.03 8.87 6.61
CA ILE A 28 9.66 10.20 6.59
C ILE A 28 10.75 10.25 5.51
N GLN A 29 11.61 9.23 5.45
CA GLN A 29 12.64 9.13 4.43
C GLN A 29 12.05 9.10 3.02
N ALA A 30 10.99 8.31 2.80
CA ALA A 30 10.32 8.23 1.50
C ALA A 30 9.65 9.54 1.07
N GLY A 31 9.26 10.39 2.02
CA GLY A 31 8.72 11.72 1.79
C GLY A 31 9.76 12.75 1.33
N ASN A 32 11.05 12.44 1.37
CA ASN A 32 12.09 13.35 0.89
C ASN A 32 12.10 13.39 -0.65
N ASP A 33 11.99 14.59 -1.22
CA ASP A 33 11.94 14.82 -2.66
C ASP A 33 13.23 14.46 -3.40
N THR A 34 14.34 14.28 -2.68
CA THR A 34 15.61 13.83 -3.28
C THR A 34 15.61 12.34 -3.64
N ASN A 35 14.68 11.55 -3.09
CA ASN A 35 14.58 10.13 -3.40
C ASN A 35 13.91 9.90 -4.76
N GLY A 36 14.62 9.19 -5.63
CA GLY A 36 14.08 8.72 -6.91
C GLY A 36 13.12 7.54 -6.74
N ALA A 37 12.63 7.04 -7.87
CA ALA A 37 11.68 5.93 -7.89
C ALA A 37 12.31 4.62 -7.38
N THR A 38 13.58 4.38 -7.68
CA THR A 38 14.30 3.17 -7.26
C THR A 38 14.49 3.15 -5.74
N GLU A 39 14.89 4.28 -5.17
CA GLU A 39 15.05 4.43 -3.73
C GLU A 39 13.71 4.26 -3.00
N ARG A 40 12.65 4.88 -3.52
CA ARG A 40 11.30 4.71 -2.96
C ARG A 40 10.79 3.27 -3.08
N LEU A 41 11.13 2.56 -4.16
CA LEU A 41 10.80 1.14 -4.30
C LEU A 41 11.50 0.30 -3.21
N ALA A 42 12.79 0.57 -2.95
CA ALA A 42 13.53 -0.12 -1.90
C ALA A 42 12.90 0.13 -0.51
N LEU A 43 12.59 1.40 -0.19
CA LEU A 43 11.93 1.78 1.06
C LEU A 43 10.56 1.10 1.21
N ARG A 44 9.77 1.06 0.13
CA ARG A 44 8.48 0.35 0.13
C ARG A 44 8.64 -1.14 0.42
N THR A 45 9.62 -1.78 -0.22
CA THR A 45 9.89 -3.21 0.00
C THR A 45 10.27 -3.49 1.46
N GLU A 46 11.06 -2.61 2.09
CA GLU A 46 11.38 -2.72 3.52
C GLU A 46 10.13 -2.58 4.40
N VAL A 47 9.24 -1.62 4.11
CA VAL A 47 7.95 -1.47 4.84
C VAL A 47 7.07 -2.72 4.67
N GLU A 48 7.00 -3.30 3.47
CA GLU A 48 6.26 -4.54 3.21
C GLU A 48 6.83 -5.73 4.00
N GLN A 49 8.15 -5.83 4.15
CA GLN A 49 8.80 -6.84 5.01
C GLN A 49 8.48 -6.60 6.48
N LEU A 50 8.54 -5.36 6.96
CA LEU A 50 8.17 -5.00 8.33
C LEU A 50 6.69 -5.27 8.62
N SER A 51 5.82 -5.15 7.61
CA SER A 51 4.41 -5.57 7.72
C SER A 51 4.27 -7.07 8.00
N ASN A 52 5.10 -7.90 7.37
CA ASN A 52 5.11 -9.34 7.64
C ASN A 52 5.64 -9.65 9.04
N VAL A 53 6.70 -8.96 9.48
CA VAL A 53 7.20 -9.07 10.87
C VAL A 53 6.11 -8.66 11.88
N MET A 54 5.38 -7.58 11.62
CA MET A 54 4.25 -7.18 12.47
C MET A 54 3.18 -8.27 12.56
N MET A 55 2.89 -8.95 11.43
CA MET A 55 1.96 -10.08 11.41
C MET A 55 2.46 -11.26 12.27
N GLU A 56 3.75 -11.56 12.22
CA GLU A 56 4.36 -12.61 13.06
C GLU A 56 4.26 -12.25 14.54
N ILE A 57 4.55 -11.00 14.90
CA ILE A 57 4.41 -10.49 16.27
C ILE A 57 2.97 -10.61 16.74
N ALA A 58 2.00 -10.19 15.92
CA ALA A 58 0.57 -10.26 16.26
C ALA A 58 0.05 -11.70 16.38
N ASN A 59 0.76 -12.69 15.81
CA ASN A 59 0.47 -14.11 15.89
C ASN A 59 1.41 -14.89 16.85
N THR A 60 2.11 -14.17 17.72
CA THR A 60 3.01 -14.81 18.71
C THR A 60 2.24 -15.81 19.58
N LYS A 61 2.88 -16.95 19.79
CA LYS A 61 2.34 -18.06 20.62
C LYS A 61 3.22 -18.27 21.84
N ASP A 62 2.59 -18.77 22.89
CA ASP A 62 3.31 -19.22 24.09
C ASP A 62 3.96 -20.60 23.89
N ALA A 63 4.65 -21.09 24.93
CA ALA A 63 5.33 -22.39 24.92
C ALA A 63 4.38 -23.60 24.76
N GLN A 64 3.09 -23.40 24.97
CA GLN A 64 2.03 -24.38 24.76
C GLN A 64 1.42 -24.31 23.36
N GLY A 65 1.92 -23.40 22.51
CA GLY A 65 1.40 -23.18 21.16
C GLY A 65 0.11 -22.34 21.11
N GLN A 66 -0.29 -21.74 22.22
CA GLN A 66 -1.48 -20.90 22.32
C GLN A 66 -1.17 -19.47 21.90
N SER A 67 -2.05 -18.88 21.07
CA SER A 67 -1.94 -17.49 20.64
C SER A 67 -2.06 -16.53 21.81
N LEU A 68 -1.16 -15.53 21.88
CA LEU A 68 -1.18 -14.53 22.94
C LEU A 68 -2.31 -13.52 22.77
N PHE A 69 -2.63 -13.17 21.52
CA PHE A 69 -3.50 -12.07 21.16
C PHE A 69 -4.86 -12.49 20.57
N ALA A 70 -5.21 -13.78 20.59
CA ALA A 70 -6.48 -14.26 20.04
C ALA A 70 -7.66 -14.21 21.03
N GLY A 71 -7.50 -13.59 22.20
CA GLY A 71 -8.53 -13.60 23.25
C GLY A 71 -8.71 -15.00 23.84
N TYR A 72 -9.95 -15.50 23.89
CA TYR A 72 -10.24 -16.88 24.32
C TYR A 72 -10.01 -17.93 23.24
N HIS A 73 -9.89 -17.53 21.95
CA HIS A 73 -9.62 -18.42 20.81
C HIS A 73 -8.14 -18.79 20.70
N THR A 74 -7.52 -19.19 21.79
CA THR A 74 -6.07 -19.41 21.91
C THR A 74 -5.49 -20.45 20.94
N ASN A 75 -6.31 -21.36 20.40
CA ASN A 75 -5.90 -22.42 19.48
C ASN A 75 -5.85 -21.99 18.01
N SER A 76 -6.27 -20.77 17.70
CA SER A 76 -6.28 -20.21 16.35
C SER A 76 -5.26 -19.08 16.20
N GLN A 77 -4.99 -18.70 14.94
CA GLN A 77 -4.23 -17.47 14.68
C GLN A 77 -5.06 -16.25 15.10
N ALA A 78 -4.41 -15.24 15.68
CA ALA A 78 -5.07 -13.99 16.02
C ALA A 78 -5.39 -13.17 14.77
N PHE A 79 -4.46 -13.12 13.80
CA PHE A 79 -4.59 -12.33 12.57
C PHE A 79 -4.30 -13.15 11.32
N LYS A 80 -5.01 -12.85 10.24
CA LYS A 80 -4.82 -13.45 8.92
C LYS A 80 -4.78 -12.38 7.84
N LYS A 81 -3.85 -12.51 6.90
CA LYS A 81 -3.82 -11.70 5.68
C LYS A 81 -4.77 -12.31 4.64
N LYS A 82 -5.68 -11.50 4.09
CA LYS A 82 -6.60 -11.88 3.03
C LYS A 82 -5.93 -11.81 1.65
N VAL A 83 -6.59 -12.37 0.66
CA VAL A 83 -6.13 -12.36 -0.74
C VAL A 83 -6.07 -10.94 -1.32
N ASP A 84 -6.97 -10.06 -0.86
CA ASP A 84 -7.00 -8.64 -1.22
C ASP A 84 -5.90 -7.80 -0.54
N GLY A 85 -5.06 -8.42 0.31
CA GLY A 85 -3.99 -7.78 1.04
C GLY A 85 -4.42 -7.14 2.35
N SER A 86 -5.71 -7.12 2.68
CA SER A 86 -6.22 -6.65 3.98
C SER A 86 -5.94 -7.65 5.09
N PHE A 87 -6.07 -7.20 6.34
CA PHE A 87 -5.83 -8.02 7.52
C PHE A 87 -7.11 -8.20 8.31
N GLU A 88 -7.37 -9.44 8.74
CA GLU A 88 -8.54 -9.81 9.51
C GLU A 88 -8.12 -10.31 10.88
N TYR A 89 -8.80 -9.81 11.91
CA TYR A 89 -8.68 -10.32 13.26
C TYR A 89 -9.65 -11.49 13.44
N LEU A 90 -9.13 -12.66 13.76
CA LEU A 90 -9.88 -13.92 13.93
C LEU A 90 -10.13 -14.25 15.41
N GLY A 91 -9.51 -13.50 16.32
CA GLY A 91 -9.71 -13.66 17.75
C GLY A 91 -11.01 -13.02 18.25
N ASP A 92 -11.21 -13.11 19.53
CA ASP A 92 -12.28 -12.39 20.24
C ASP A 92 -11.69 -11.33 21.19
N ARG A 93 -12.57 -10.57 21.87
CA ARG A 93 -12.20 -9.53 22.85
C ARG A 93 -12.07 -10.08 24.27
N GLY A 94 -11.92 -11.41 24.42
CA GLY A 94 -11.78 -12.06 25.72
C GLY A 94 -10.46 -11.70 26.39
N THR A 95 -10.54 -11.41 27.69
CA THR A 95 -9.37 -11.15 28.53
C THR A 95 -9.31 -12.21 29.60
N HIS A 96 -8.20 -12.96 29.64
CA HIS A 96 -7.96 -13.90 30.72
C HIS A 96 -7.67 -13.13 32.00
N THR A 97 -8.32 -13.55 33.08
CA THR A 97 -8.10 -12.97 34.41
C THR A 97 -7.63 -14.04 35.38
N LEU A 98 -6.81 -13.62 36.33
CA LEU A 98 -6.42 -14.43 37.48
C LEU A 98 -7.02 -13.82 38.75
N GLN A 99 -7.79 -14.61 39.49
CA GLN A 99 -8.28 -14.21 40.79
C GLN A 99 -7.14 -14.32 41.80
N ILE A 100 -6.76 -13.20 42.40
CA ILE A 100 -5.70 -13.12 43.42
C ILE A 100 -6.23 -12.98 44.85
N SER A 101 -7.51 -12.61 45.00
CA SER A 101 -8.24 -12.65 46.25
C SER A 101 -9.73 -12.82 45.98
N GLU A 102 -10.55 -12.99 47.04
CA GLU A 102 -12.02 -13.17 46.90
C GLU A 102 -12.71 -12.05 46.11
N SER A 103 -12.15 -10.83 46.10
CA SER A 103 -12.73 -9.66 45.43
C SER A 103 -11.84 -9.06 44.36
N MET A 104 -10.67 -9.67 44.02
CA MET A 104 -9.70 -9.07 43.09
C MET A 104 -9.32 -10.02 41.98
N ASN A 105 -9.65 -9.62 40.76
CA ASN A 105 -9.21 -10.26 39.51
C ASN A 105 -8.23 -9.35 38.79
N VAL A 106 -7.13 -9.91 38.30
CA VAL A 106 -6.12 -9.20 37.49
C VAL A 106 -6.12 -9.77 36.10
N ALA A 107 -6.15 -8.89 35.09
CA ALA A 107 -6.02 -9.28 33.70
C ALA A 107 -4.61 -9.87 33.44
N THR A 108 -4.57 -11.03 32.79
CA THR A 108 -3.33 -11.74 32.46
C THR A 108 -3.11 -11.89 30.95
N SER A 109 -3.95 -11.24 30.15
CA SER A 109 -3.82 -11.18 28.69
C SER A 109 -4.37 -9.86 28.16
N ILE A 110 -3.95 -9.49 26.98
CA ILE A 110 -4.55 -8.44 26.16
C ILE A 110 -5.02 -9.07 24.86
N ASP A 111 -6.21 -8.69 24.37
CA ASP A 111 -6.70 -9.15 23.08
C ASP A 111 -6.06 -8.35 21.92
N GLY A 112 -5.91 -9.01 20.77
CA GLY A 112 -5.28 -8.41 19.59
C GLY A 112 -6.09 -7.28 18.98
N GLY A 113 -7.40 -7.29 19.15
CA GLY A 113 -8.23 -6.19 18.70
C GLY A 113 -7.93 -4.90 19.48
N THR A 114 -7.71 -4.98 20.78
CA THR A 114 -7.28 -3.83 21.59
C THR A 114 -5.85 -3.44 21.28
N ALA A 115 -4.95 -4.41 21.15
CA ALA A 115 -3.53 -4.16 20.94
C ALA A 115 -3.20 -3.59 19.53
N PHE A 116 -3.85 -4.11 18.47
CA PHE A 116 -3.46 -3.81 17.08
C PHE A 116 -4.54 -3.14 16.24
N GLN A 117 -5.83 -3.21 16.60
CA GLN A 117 -6.92 -2.64 15.78
C GLN A 117 -7.44 -1.28 16.27
N THR A 118 -7.09 -0.87 17.47
CA THR A 118 -7.62 0.35 18.09
C THR A 118 -6.54 1.34 18.48
N VAL A 119 -5.53 1.51 17.62
CA VAL A 119 -4.47 2.49 17.82
C VAL A 119 -5.04 3.90 17.63
N ASP A 120 -4.85 4.75 18.63
CA ASP A 120 -5.25 6.16 18.54
C ASP A 120 -4.23 6.94 17.70
N THR A 121 -4.72 7.55 16.63
CA THR A 121 -3.89 8.33 15.69
C THR A 121 -4.06 9.84 15.87
N GLY A 122 -4.80 10.30 16.88
CA GLY A 122 -5.19 11.71 17.03
C GLY A 122 -6.24 12.17 16.00
N LYS A 123 -6.55 11.35 14.99
CA LYS A 123 -7.62 11.57 13.99
C LYS A 123 -8.64 10.43 14.00
N GLY A 124 -8.67 9.67 15.10
CA GLY A 124 -9.51 8.49 15.27
C GLY A 124 -8.70 7.21 15.42
N ARG A 125 -9.41 6.14 15.75
CA ARG A 125 -8.79 4.83 15.95
C ARG A 125 -8.64 4.10 14.61
N LYS A 126 -7.45 3.52 14.39
CA LYS A 126 -7.13 2.75 13.18
C LYS A 126 -6.44 1.45 13.56
N SER A 127 -6.53 0.47 12.67
CA SER A 127 -5.71 -0.73 12.76
C SER A 127 -4.24 -0.39 12.44
N THR A 128 -3.31 -0.99 13.19
CA THR A 128 -1.87 -0.94 12.89
C THR A 128 -1.60 -1.37 11.44
N PHE A 129 -2.27 -2.42 10.98
CA PHE A 129 -2.12 -2.93 9.61
C PHE A 129 -2.64 -1.97 8.55
N ASP A 130 -3.75 -1.25 8.83
CA ASP A 130 -4.25 -0.21 7.93
C ASP A 130 -3.28 0.97 7.85
N ILE A 131 -2.67 1.35 8.96
CA ILE A 131 -1.63 2.40 8.99
C ILE A 131 -0.46 1.99 8.11
N ILE A 132 0.06 0.77 8.26
CA ILE A 132 1.17 0.23 7.46
C ILE A 132 0.79 0.19 5.97
N SER A 133 -0.41 -0.30 5.64
CA SER A 133 -0.90 -0.35 4.26
C SER A 133 -1.02 1.03 3.64
N ASN A 134 -1.45 2.03 4.41
CA ASN A 134 -1.50 3.41 3.95
C ASN A 134 -0.11 3.98 3.67
N VAL A 135 0.91 3.65 4.48
CA VAL A 135 2.31 4.04 4.23
C VAL A 135 2.82 3.41 2.93
N VAL A 136 2.60 2.11 2.71
CA VAL A 136 2.98 1.42 1.47
C VAL A 136 2.34 2.08 0.24
N ASN A 137 1.04 2.38 0.32
CA ASN A 137 0.30 3.03 -0.76
C ASN A 137 0.77 4.48 -1.00
N ALA A 138 1.07 5.23 0.05
CA ALA A 138 1.61 6.58 -0.07
C ALA A 138 2.98 6.59 -0.77
N ILE A 139 3.89 5.68 -0.41
CA ILE A 139 5.20 5.54 -1.07
C ILE A 139 5.01 5.14 -2.53
N LYS A 140 4.08 4.23 -2.84
CA LYS A 140 3.76 3.82 -4.22
C LYS A 140 3.26 5.00 -5.04
N THR A 141 2.34 5.80 -4.51
CA THR A 141 1.80 6.98 -5.18
C THR A 141 2.89 8.04 -5.40
N ALA A 142 3.71 8.31 -4.38
CA ALA A 142 4.84 9.24 -4.50
C ALA A 142 5.86 8.77 -5.56
N SER A 143 6.10 7.46 -5.68
CA SER A 143 6.95 6.89 -6.72
C SER A 143 6.36 7.10 -8.12
N ALA A 144 5.06 6.95 -8.30
CA ALA A 144 4.37 7.21 -9.57
C ALA A 144 4.44 8.69 -9.96
N LEU A 145 4.28 9.60 -8.99
CA LEU A 145 4.37 11.04 -9.24
C LEU A 145 5.78 11.51 -9.56
N SER A 146 6.82 10.89 -8.99
CA SER A 146 8.22 11.24 -9.28
C SER A 146 8.65 10.88 -10.72
N HIS A 147 7.92 9.99 -11.39
CA HIS A 147 8.13 9.69 -12.81
C HIS A 147 7.58 10.77 -13.74
N GLN A 148 6.76 11.71 -13.25
CA GLN A 148 6.24 12.82 -14.06
C GLN A 148 7.25 13.97 -14.24
N GLY A 149 8.40 13.94 -13.62
CA GLY A 149 9.30 15.09 -13.51
C GLY A 149 10.51 15.13 -14.43
N SER A 150 10.94 14.08 -15.12
CA SER A 150 12.21 14.17 -15.87
C SER A 150 12.51 13.09 -16.91
N THR A 151 11.61 12.26 -17.36
CA THR A 151 11.94 11.35 -18.47
C THR A 151 10.85 11.37 -19.52
N THR A 152 11.27 11.46 -20.77
CA THR A 152 10.44 11.23 -21.94
C THR A 152 9.89 9.82 -21.83
N SER A 153 8.69 9.66 -21.24
CA SER A 153 8.01 8.37 -21.23
C SER A 153 7.56 8.06 -22.64
N LYS A 154 8.00 6.93 -23.18
CA LYS A 154 7.51 6.42 -24.47
C LYS A 154 6.42 5.41 -24.20
N ALA A 155 5.25 5.61 -24.77
CA ALA A 155 4.17 4.61 -24.81
C ALA A 155 3.95 4.25 -26.28
N ALA A 156 3.89 2.96 -26.57
CA ALA A 156 3.40 2.47 -27.84
C ALA A 156 1.89 2.25 -27.73
N LEU A 157 1.13 2.72 -28.70
CA LEU A 157 -0.30 2.52 -28.81
C LEU A 157 -0.57 1.75 -30.10
N ASP A 158 -1.03 0.53 -29.95
CA ASP A 158 -1.53 -0.26 -31.07
C ASP A 158 -3.05 -0.09 -31.17
N PHE A 159 -3.54 0.33 -32.30
CA PHE A 159 -4.96 0.44 -32.53
C PHE A 159 -5.35 -0.04 -33.93
N THR A 160 -6.43 -0.77 -33.98
CA THR A 160 -7.00 -1.22 -35.25
C THR A 160 -7.83 -0.12 -35.86
N VAL A 161 -7.45 0.33 -37.04
CA VAL A 161 -8.17 1.38 -37.76
C VAL A 161 -9.25 0.74 -38.63
N PRO A 162 -10.50 1.19 -38.55
CA PRO A 162 -11.58 0.71 -39.42
C PRO A 162 -11.36 1.17 -40.85
N ARG A 163 -11.82 0.38 -41.84
CA ARG A 163 -11.77 0.69 -43.24
C ARG A 163 -12.51 1.97 -43.60
N ASP A 164 -13.64 2.19 -42.95
CA ASP A 164 -14.45 3.37 -43.17
C ASP A 164 -13.95 4.53 -42.29
N PRO A 165 -13.87 5.77 -42.81
CA PRO A 165 -13.44 6.92 -42.05
C PRO A 165 -14.30 7.13 -40.80
N GLN A 166 -13.67 7.21 -39.64
CA GLN A 166 -14.33 7.51 -38.38
C GLN A 166 -13.75 8.74 -37.71
N ASN A 167 -14.60 9.56 -37.12
CA ASN A 167 -14.19 10.70 -36.34
C ASN A 167 -13.87 10.24 -34.90
N TRP A 168 -12.59 10.39 -34.51
CA TRP A 168 -12.14 10.13 -33.17
C TRP A 168 -11.91 11.42 -32.41
N THR A 169 -12.38 11.41 -31.16
CA THR A 169 -12.13 12.51 -30.24
C THR A 169 -11.58 11.92 -28.94
N PHE A 170 -10.41 12.37 -28.54
CA PHE A 170 -9.76 11.93 -27.31
C PHE A 170 -9.02 13.08 -26.63
N THR A 171 -8.85 12.98 -25.31
CA THR A 171 -8.09 13.97 -24.56
C THR A 171 -6.64 13.53 -24.45
N LEU A 172 -5.73 14.38 -24.94
CA LEU A 172 -4.29 14.22 -24.78
C LEU A 172 -3.85 15.02 -23.56
N GLN A 173 -3.37 14.35 -22.52
CA GLN A 173 -2.90 14.97 -21.28
C GLN A 173 -1.42 14.68 -21.08
N GLY A 174 -0.61 15.70 -21.04
CA GLY A 174 0.82 15.65 -20.80
C GLY A 174 1.28 16.59 -19.70
N SER A 175 2.60 16.73 -19.57
CA SER A 175 3.22 17.54 -18.49
C SER A 175 2.89 19.03 -18.53
N LYS A 176 2.53 19.57 -19.70
CA LYS A 176 2.21 21.00 -19.89
C LYS A 176 0.71 21.29 -19.82
N GLY A 177 -0.14 20.28 -19.93
CA GLY A 177 -1.58 20.46 -19.91
C GLY A 177 -2.35 19.39 -20.67
N ALA A 178 -3.66 19.60 -20.79
CA ALA A 178 -4.56 18.70 -21.52
C ALA A 178 -5.17 19.41 -22.73
N LYS A 179 -5.30 18.69 -23.85
CA LYS A 179 -5.98 19.16 -25.06
C LYS A 179 -6.89 18.08 -25.62
N LEU A 180 -8.04 18.50 -26.10
CA LEU A 180 -8.95 17.65 -26.85
C LEU A 180 -8.47 17.58 -28.30
N ILE A 181 -8.20 16.38 -28.76
CA ILE A 181 -7.81 16.08 -30.14
C ILE A 181 -9.02 15.52 -30.87
N SER A 182 -9.34 16.09 -32.00
CA SER A 182 -10.38 15.58 -32.90
C SER A 182 -9.79 15.36 -34.28
N THR A 183 -9.87 14.15 -34.80
CA THR A 183 -9.33 13.77 -36.11
C THR A 183 -10.16 12.65 -36.73
N THR A 184 -10.16 12.62 -38.06
CA THR A 184 -10.76 11.52 -38.81
C THR A 184 -9.72 10.47 -39.09
N ILE A 185 -10.00 9.24 -38.68
CA ILE A 185 -9.08 8.10 -38.83
C ILE A 185 -9.66 7.19 -39.92
N SER A 186 -8.80 6.81 -40.87
CA SER A 186 -9.10 5.86 -41.92
C SER A 186 -7.85 5.04 -42.25
N GLU A 187 -8.05 3.86 -42.82
CA GLU A 187 -6.96 2.97 -43.25
C GLU A 187 -5.91 3.73 -44.09
N GLY A 188 -4.63 3.60 -43.71
CA GLY A 188 -3.52 4.27 -44.39
C GLY A 188 -3.27 5.74 -44.03
N LYS A 189 -4.09 6.36 -43.17
CA LYS A 189 -3.93 7.78 -42.77
C LYS A 189 -3.52 7.94 -41.28
N TYR A 190 -2.64 7.11 -40.82
CA TYR A 190 -2.11 7.19 -39.45
C TYR A 190 -1.33 8.47 -39.19
N SER A 191 -0.72 9.06 -40.25
CA SER A 191 0.01 10.33 -40.15
C SER A 191 -0.88 11.46 -39.66
N ASP A 192 -2.16 11.49 -40.04
CA ASP A 192 -3.07 12.58 -39.66
C ASP A 192 -3.27 12.64 -38.13
N VAL A 193 -3.24 11.50 -37.45
CA VAL A 193 -3.31 11.42 -35.99
C VAL A 193 -2.02 11.97 -35.37
N VAL A 194 -0.87 11.53 -35.91
CA VAL A 194 0.45 11.97 -35.46
C VAL A 194 0.60 13.48 -35.63
N ASP A 195 0.18 14.02 -36.75
CA ASP A 195 0.25 15.45 -37.03
C ASP A 195 -0.63 16.26 -36.07
N LYS A 196 -1.84 15.78 -35.77
CA LYS A 196 -2.73 16.43 -34.81
C LYS A 196 -2.15 16.41 -33.38
N ILE A 197 -1.55 15.30 -32.96
CA ILE A 197 -0.87 15.21 -31.65
C ILE A 197 0.30 16.19 -31.61
N ASN A 198 1.12 16.21 -32.68
CA ASN A 198 2.31 17.06 -32.77
C ASN A 198 1.97 18.55 -32.84
N ALA A 199 0.84 18.92 -33.45
CA ALA A 199 0.37 20.30 -33.45
C ALA A 199 0.10 20.84 -32.02
N GLU A 200 -0.23 19.98 -31.09
CA GLU A 200 -0.51 20.35 -29.70
C GLU A 200 0.67 20.09 -28.74
N THR A 201 1.87 19.76 -29.27
CA THR A 201 3.07 19.50 -28.44
C THR A 201 3.43 20.67 -27.54
N ALA A 202 3.28 21.91 -28.02
CA ALA A 202 3.56 23.10 -27.22
C ALA A 202 2.65 23.21 -25.98
N ASN A 203 1.40 22.76 -26.10
CA ASN A 203 0.36 22.85 -25.08
C ASN A 203 0.32 21.62 -24.17
N THR A 204 0.72 20.45 -24.66
CA THR A 204 0.65 19.19 -23.92
C THR A 204 2.01 18.69 -23.46
N GLY A 205 3.09 19.01 -24.18
CA GLY A 205 4.41 18.43 -23.98
C GLY A 205 4.55 17.02 -24.54
N ILE A 206 3.57 16.53 -25.31
CA ILE A 206 3.59 15.22 -25.94
C ILE A 206 3.91 15.34 -27.42
N SER A 207 4.79 14.49 -27.94
CA SER A 207 5.05 14.30 -29.35
C SER A 207 4.80 12.84 -29.73
N ALA A 208 4.35 12.60 -30.93
CA ALA A 208 4.10 11.29 -31.50
C ALA A 208 4.97 11.04 -32.73
N THR A 209 5.32 9.78 -32.92
CA THR A 209 5.98 9.29 -34.15
C THR A 209 5.26 8.03 -34.61
N LEU A 210 5.16 7.85 -35.92
CA LEU A 210 4.63 6.61 -36.49
C LEU A 210 5.78 5.60 -36.59
N ASP A 211 5.59 4.42 -36.02
CA ASP A 211 6.50 3.31 -36.22
C ASP A 211 5.94 2.38 -37.31
N ASN A 212 6.59 2.36 -38.43
CA ASN A 212 6.22 1.54 -39.59
C ASN A 212 6.84 0.13 -39.55
N ALA A 213 7.52 -0.24 -38.44
CA ALA A 213 8.27 -1.50 -38.33
C ALA A 213 7.40 -2.70 -37.94
N SER A 214 6.13 -2.50 -37.62
CA SER A 214 5.15 -3.54 -37.32
C SER A 214 4.10 -3.64 -38.42
N GLY A 215 4.56 -3.93 -39.63
CA GLY A 215 3.71 -4.27 -40.77
C GLY A 215 3.25 -5.71 -40.73
#